data_cdb2c883b691ba78094f5eb171c91434
#
_entry.id   cdb2c883b691ba78094f5eb171c91434
#
_cell.length_a   1.000
_cell.length_b   1.000
_cell.length_c   1.000
_cell.angle_alpha   90.00
_cell.angle_beta   90.00
_cell.angle_gamma   90.00
#
_symmetry.space_group_name_H-M   'P 1'
#
loop_
_entity.id
_entity.type
_entity.pdbx_description
1 polymer ?
#
loop_
_entity_poly.entity_id
_entity_poly.type
_entity_poly.pdbx_seq_one_letter_code
_entity_poly.pdbx_strand_id
1 'polypeptide(L)' 'MSNVIRLNVVTRLDLQPDDVLKDAIGSFPGGVFVAGYDADGQIQFASSMHDGGDILWLMEVAKARLMKIAGELGEAE' A
#
# COMPACT_ATOMS: atom_id res chain seq x y z
N MET A 1 6.31 2.12 -15.30
CA MET A 1 5.36 1.85 -14.80
C MET A 1 5.51 1.14 -13.61
N SER A 2 5.02 1.52 -12.68
CA SER A 2 5.14 0.90 -11.43
C SER A 2 4.26 -0.30 -11.29
N ASN A 3 4.75 -1.31 -10.64
CA ASN A 3 3.98 -2.49 -10.43
C ASN A 3 3.82 -2.77 -8.98
N VAL A 4 4.17 -1.82 -8.18
CA VAL A 4 4.20 -2.04 -6.76
C VAL A 4 2.85 -2.40 -6.19
N ILE A 5 1.79 -1.97 -6.84
CA ILE A 5 0.47 -2.24 -6.32
C ILE A 5 -0.14 -3.51 -6.83
N ARG A 6 0.58 -4.32 -7.53
CA ARG A 6 0.01 -5.53 -8.01
C ARG A 6 0.06 -6.57 -6.94
N LEU A 7 -0.92 -6.60 -6.10
CA LEU A 7 -0.94 -7.48 -4.95
C LEU A 7 -0.83 -8.95 -5.31
N ASN A 8 -1.43 -9.30 -6.41
CA ASN A 8 -1.37 -10.69 -6.81
C ASN A 8 0.05 -11.13 -7.13
N VAL A 9 0.92 -10.17 -7.41
CA VAL A 9 2.31 -10.49 -7.66
C VAL A 9 3.08 -10.42 -6.37
N VAL A 10 2.83 -9.39 -5.60
CA VAL A 10 3.55 -9.16 -4.38
C VAL A 10 3.41 -10.30 -3.40
N THR A 11 2.25 -10.86 -3.31
CA THR A 11 2.01 -11.91 -2.34
C THR A 11 2.85 -13.15 -2.60
N ARG A 12 3.40 -13.25 -3.78
CA ARG A 12 4.18 -14.42 -4.10
C ARG A 12 5.66 -14.16 -4.18
N LEU A 13 6.06 -12.92 -4.02
CA LEU A 13 7.46 -12.58 -4.15
C LEU A 13 8.03 -12.14 -2.83
N ASP A 14 9.31 -12.38 -2.69
CA ASP A 14 10.00 -12.04 -1.48
C ASP A 14 10.62 -10.67 -1.65
N LEU A 15 9.79 -9.66 -1.73
CA LEU A 15 10.25 -8.31 -1.97
C LEU A 15 10.71 -7.64 -0.70
N GLN A 16 11.78 -6.89 -0.81
CA GLN A 16 12.26 -6.09 0.32
C GLN A 16 11.44 -4.82 0.39
N PRO A 17 11.18 -4.32 1.60
CA PRO A 17 10.40 -3.08 1.75
C PRO A 17 10.97 -1.92 0.96
N ASP A 18 12.28 -1.76 0.96
CA ASP A 18 12.89 -0.65 0.25
C ASP A 18 12.66 -0.74 -1.25
N ASP A 19 12.60 -1.93 -1.79
CA ASP A 19 12.36 -2.08 -3.22
C ASP A 19 10.94 -1.65 -3.57
N VAL A 20 9.98 -1.96 -2.71
CA VAL A 20 8.61 -1.52 -2.89
C VAL A 20 8.55 0.00 -2.88
N LEU A 21 9.25 0.62 -1.94
CA LEU A 21 9.25 2.07 -1.82
C LEU A 21 9.91 2.72 -3.02
N LYS A 22 11.01 2.16 -3.50
CA LYS A 22 11.69 2.71 -4.66
C LYS A 22 10.80 2.65 -5.89
N ASP A 23 10.11 1.56 -6.07
CA ASP A 23 9.22 1.42 -7.22
C ASP A 23 8.07 2.39 -7.15
N ALA A 24 7.70 2.81 -5.98
CA ALA A 24 6.59 3.73 -5.81
C ALA A 24 6.96 5.18 -6.09
N ILE A 25 8.25 5.49 -6.08
CA ILE A 25 8.68 6.86 -6.33
C ILE A 25 8.17 7.32 -7.68
N GLY A 26 7.52 8.46 -7.69
CA GLY A 26 7.00 9.04 -8.92
C GLY A 26 5.63 8.53 -9.32
N SER A 27 5.11 7.54 -8.61
CA SER A 27 3.82 6.95 -8.99
C SER A 27 2.62 7.67 -8.40
N PHE A 28 2.83 8.48 -7.38
CA PHE A 28 1.70 9.08 -6.66
C PHE A 28 1.80 10.59 -6.53
N PRO A 29 1.80 11.32 -7.65
CA PRO A 29 1.93 12.78 -7.57
C PRO A 29 0.76 13.44 -6.87
N GLY A 30 -0.39 12.75 -6.78
CA GLY A 30 -1.56 13.32 -6.12
C GLY A 30 -1.53 13.22 -4.61
N GLY A 31 -0.56 12.52 -4.07
CA GLY A 31 -0.47 12.36 -2.62
C GLY A 31 -0.23 10.91 -2.25
N VAL A 32 0.42 10.70 -1.12
CA VAL A 32 0.76 9.35 -0.71
C VAL A 32 0.73 9.23 0.81
N PHE A 33 0.39 8.04 1.25
CA PHE A 33 0.42 7.68 2.66
C PHE A 33 1.14 6.33 2.71
N VAL A 34 2.13 6.23 3.56
CA VAL A 34 2.92 5.02 3.71
C VAL A 34 2.85 4.55 5.16
N ALA A 35 2.66 3.28 5.36
CA ALA A 35 2.64 2.72 6.71
C ALA A 35 3.39 1.41 6.70
N GLY A 36 3.98 1.08 7.81
CA GLY A 36 4.71 -0.17 7.93
C GLY A 36 5.16 -0.40 9.36
N TYR A 37 5.94 -1.44 9.53
CA TYR A 37 6.47 -1.80 10.86
C TYR A 37 7.95 -1.49 10.91
N ASP A 38 8.39 -0.95 12.02
CA ASP A 38 9.81 -0.70 12.21
C ASP A 38 10.47 -1.93 12.80
N ALA A 39 11.73 -1.80 13.15
CA ALA A 39 12.50 -2.93 13.64
C ALA A 39 11.96 -3.51 14.93
N ASP A 40 11.23 -2.70 15.70
CA ASP A 40 10.67 -3.14 16.96
C ASP A 40 9.23 -3.64 16.82
N GLY A 41 8.72 -3.68 15.61
CA GLY A 41 7.36 -4.11 15.37
C GLY A 41 6.33 -3.02 15.62
N GLN A 42 6.78 -1.78 15.78
CA GLN A 42 5.87 -0.66 15.99
C GLN A 42 5.43 -0.09 14.66
N ILE A 43 4.21 0.39 14.61
CA ILE A 43 3.68 0.95 13.36
C ILE A 43 4.21 2.36 13.18
N GLN A 44 4.74 2.62 12.01
CA GLN A 44 5.22 3.93 11.62
C GLN A 44 4.50 4.33 10.34
N PHE A 45 4.22 5.60 10.19
CA PHE A 45 3.61 6.05 8.94
C PHE A 45 4.07 7.46 8.61
N ALA A 46 3.92 7.79 7.33
CA ALA A 46 4.28 9.09 6.82
C ALA A 46 3.31 9.43 5.70
N SER A 47 3.08 10.70 5.50
CA SER A 47 2.13 11.13 4.49
C SER A 47 2.55 12.47 3.91
N SER A 48 2.28 12.64 2.62
CA SER A 48 2.45 13.94 1.99
C SER A 48 1.17 14.77 2.10
N MET A 49 0.11 14.18 2.66
CA MET A 49 -1.18 14.84 2.76
C MET A 49 -1.32 15.44 4.15
N HIS A 50 -1.93 16.62 4.23
CA HIS A 50 -2.07 17.30 5.51
C HIS A 50 -3.37 16.96 6.23
N ASP A 51 -4.40 16.71 5.46
CA ASP A 51 -5.74 16.56 6.03
C ASP A 51 -5.95 15.13 6.48
N GLY A 52 -6.17 14.95 7.76
CA GLY A 52 -6.41 13.62 8.29
C GLY A 52 -7.62 12.94 7.66
N GLY A 53 -8.62 13.71 7.31
CA GLY A 53 -9.80 13.16 6.66
C GLY A 53 -9.47 12.58 5.30
N ASP A 54 -8.61 13.26 4.55
CA ASP A 54 -8.19 12.75 3.25
C ASP A 54 -7.36 11.49 3.40
N ILE A 55 -6.53 11.43 4.41
CA ILE A 55 -5.73 10.23 4.66
C ILE A 55 -6.65 9.06 5.01
N LEU A 56 -7.61 9.30 5.88
CA LEU A 56 -8.56 8.26 6.27
C LEU A 56 -9.38 7.79 5.07
N TRP A 57 -9.78 8.73 4.22
CA TRP A 57 -10.53 8.38 3.02
C TRP A 57 -9.70 7.50 2.10
N LEU A 58 -8.43 7.88 1.90
CA LEU A 58 -7.54 7.08 1.09
C LEU A 58 -7.40 5.67 1.65
N MET A 59 -7.27 5.57 2.97
CA MET A 59 -7.14 4.27 3.61
C MET A 59 -8.39 3.42 3.40
N GLU A 60 -9.57 4.05 3.49
CA GLU A 60 -10.81 3.30 3.29
C GLU A 60 -10.96 2.82 1.86
N VAL A 61 -10.61 3.66 0.91
CA VAL A 61 -10.69 3.27 -0.49
C VAL A 61 -9.68 2.16 -0.79
N ALA A 62 -8.48 2.28 -0.25
CA ALA A 62 -7.45 1.27 -0.45
C ALA A 62 -7.89 -0.06 0.15
N LYS A 63 -8.49 0.01 1.33
CA LYS A 63 -8.99 -1.18 1.99
C LYS A 63 -10.07 -1.86 1.14
N ALA A 64 -10.99 -1.07 0.62
CA ALA A 64 -12.06 -1.63 -0.19
C ALA A 64 -11.51 -2.31 -1.44
N ARG A 65 -10.52 -1.69 -2.06
CA ARG A 65 -9.90 -2.28 -3.23
C ARG A 65 -9.13 -3.55 -2.92
N LEU A 66 -8.44 -3.54 -1.79
CA LEU A 66 -7.70 -4.71 -1.36
C LEU A 66 -8.65 -5.87 -1.10
N MET A 67 -9.77 -5.60 -0.46
CA MET A 67 -10.74 -6.63 -0.18
C MET A 67 -11.35 -7.18 -1.45
N LYS A 68 -11.57 -6.32 -2.44
CA LYS A 68 -12.09 -6.77 -3.71
C LYS A 68 -11.09 -7.69 -4.41
N ILE A 69 -9.83 -7.29 -4.41
CA ILE A 69 -8.79 -8.10 -5.02
C ILE A 69 -8.66 -9.44 -4.32
N ALA A 70 -8.71 -9.42 -3.00
CA ALA A 70 -8.61 -10.65 -2.24
C ALA A 70 -9.78 -11.57 -2.55
N GLY A 71 -10.96 -11.00 -2.70
CA GLY A 71 -12.12 -11.79 -3.06
C GLY A 71 -12.01 -12.41 -4.45
N GLU A 72 -11.39 -11.68 -5.37
CA GLU A 72 -11.21 -12.19 -6.72
C GLU A 72 -10.13 -13.27 -6.78
N LEU A 73 -9.14 -13.14 -5.93
CA LEU A 73 -8.07 -14.09 -5.96
C LEU A 73 -8.29 -15.25 -5.03
N GLY A 74 -8.80 -14.91 -3.96
CA GLY A 74 -8.88 -15.84 -2.96
C GLY A 74 -10.13 -16.50 -2.72
N GLU A 75 -10.87 -16.19 -3.07
CA GLU A 75 -11.88 -16.70 -2.76
C GLU A 75 -12.04 -17.71 -2.88
N ALA A 76 -11.87 -17.63 -3.38
CA ALA A 76 -12.02 -18.50 -3.48
C ALA A 76 -11.79 -19.29 -2.48
N GLU A 77 -11.74 -19.23 -1.91
CA GLU A 77 -11.58 -19.88 -1.06
C GLU A 77 -11.94 -20.33 -0.74
#